data_6492b465a90b073653b15782a2bc9e09
#
_entry.id   6492b465a90b073653b15782a2bc9e09
#
_cell.length_a   1.000
_cell.length_b   1.000
_cell.length_c   1.000
_cell.angle_alpha   90.00
_cell.angle_beta   90.00
_cell.angle_gamma   90.00
#
_symmetry.space_group_name_H-M   'P 1'
#
loop_
_entity.id
_entity.type
_entity.pdbx_description
1 polymer ?
#
loop_
_entity_poly.entity_id
_entity_poly.type
_entity_poly.pdbx_seq_one_letter_code
_entity_poly.pdbx_strand_id
1 'polypeptide(L)'
;MNDAVAAPALDYPQSTGFVSINAGTYDVAVDAIVPGGNLEGVITVDDITFAKDQRYTVVAIDDTDNISEFIAEESAATPGADEVAISVLHAATSVEGINVDVYVTAPGADITGTSPNFSFDFKGQADAGALPAGEYQIRVVAGGDTANPAYDSGKVDLSGFGGQKLLLLAVNTVNSTTKQTSPVKLVAYTDTAQLELIDTRTTSGARVVHLSPDAGAV
;
A
#
# COMPACT_ATOMS: atom_id res chain seq x y z
N MET A 1 -25.90 -20.36 -3.94
CA MET A 1 -24.89 -19.32 -3.69
C MET A 1 -25.53 -18.20 -2.89
N ASN A 2 -24.97 -17.81 -1.79
CA ASN A 2 -25.43 -16.61 -1.07
C ASN A 2 -24.61 -15.45 -1.61
N ASP A 3 -25.15 -14.72 -2.57
CA ASP A 3 -24.56 -13.46 -3.05
C ASP A 3 -24.73 -12.40 -1.96
N ALA A 4 -23.82 -12.36 -1.01
CA ALA A 4 -23.80 -11.36 0.01
C ALA A 4 -22.75 -10.31 -0.35
N VAL A 5 -23.16 -9.06 -0.53
CA VAL A 5 -22.22 -7.94 -0.68
C VAL A 5 -21.44 -7.82 0.62
N ALA A 6 -20.16 -8.18 0.60
CA ALA A 6 -19.28 -8.12 1.77
C ALA A 6 -18.64 -6.73 1.94
N ALA A 7 -18.52 -5.96 0.87
CA ALA A 7 -17.89 -4.65 0.86
C ALA A 7 -18.66 -3.67 -0.04
N PRO A 8 -18.76 -2.38 0.35
CA PRO A 8 -19.29 -1.32 -0.50
C PRO A 8 -18.31 -1.00 -1.64
N ALA A 9 -18.72 -0.15 -2.58
CA ALA A 9 -17.83 0.42 -3.57
C ALA A 9 -16.68 1.18 -2.90
N LEU A 10 -15.46 0.94 -3.38
CA LEU A 10 -14.23 1.57 -2.90
C LEU A 10 -13.57 2.34 -4.05
N ASP A 11 -13.12 3.55 -3.76
CA ASP A 11 -12.25 4.30 -4.65
C ASP A 11 -10.78 3.98 -4.35
N TYR A 12 -9.92 4.10 -5.36
CA TYR A 12 -8.49 3.97 -5.18
C TYR A 12 -7.92 5.07 -4.26
N PRO A 13 -7.11 4.78 -3.26
CA PRO A 13 -6.65 3.48 -2.77
C PRO A 13 -7.39 3.02 -1.50
N GLN A 14 -8.68 3.20 -1.40
CA GLN A 14 -9.46 2.89 -0.20
C GLN A 14 -9.48 1.40 0.13
N SER A 15 -9.72 1.10 1.41
CA SER A 15 -9.99 -0.24 1.93
C SER A 15 -11.25 -0.27 2.80
N THR A 16 -11.82 -1.45 2.98
CA THR A 16 -12.79 -1.69 4.05
C THR A 16 -12.05 -1.85 5.38
N GLY A 17 -12.71 -1.91 6.48
CA GLY A 17 -12.16 -2.56 7.67
C GLY A 17 -12.22 -4.08 7.53
N PHE A 18 -11.68 -4.82 8.51
CA PHE A 18 -11.84 -6.27 8.57
C PHE A 18 -13.29 -6.66 8.87
N VAL A 19 -13.81 -7.60 8.08
CA VAL A 19 -15.12 -8.21 8.28
C VAL A 19 -14.89 -9.62 8.83
N SER A 20 -15.60 -9.98 9.92
CA SER A 20 -15.50 -11.33 10.46
C SER A 20 -16.29 -12.30 9.60
N ILE A 21 -15.63 -13.33 9.09
CA ILE A 21 -16.22 -14.43 8.35
C ILE A 21 -15.89 -15.75 9.04
N ASN A 22 -16.72 -16.77 8.86
CA ASN A 22 -16.41 -18.09 9.34
C ASN A 22 -15.25 -18.70 8.52
N ALA A 23 -14.42 -19.52 9.17
CA ALA A 23 -13.46 -20.31 8.42
C ALA A 23 -14.18 -21.27 7.46
N GLY A 24 -13.67 -21.40 6.26
CA GLY A 24 -14.31 -22.19 5.20
C GLY A 24 -13.78 -21.83 3.82
N THR A 25 -14.37 -22.45 2.80
CA THR A 25 -14.05 -22.18 1.40
C THR A 25 -15.15 -21.32 0.78
N TYR A 26 -14.73 -20.28 0.07
CA TYR A 26 -15.62 -19.26 -0.52
C TYR A 26 -15.20 -18.92 -1.93
N ASP A 27 -16.18 -18.55 -2.74
CA ASP A 27 -15.94 -17.86 -4.00
C ASP A 27 -16.04 -16.37 -3.75
N VAL A 28 -15.07 -15.62 -4.25
CA VAL A 28 -15.02 -14.16 -4.13
C VAL A 28 -15.11 -13.55 -5.51
N ALA A 29 -16.06 -12.63 -5.69
CA ALA A 29 -16.20 -11.84 -6.90
C ALA A 29 -16.06 -10.35 -6.57
N VAL A 30 -15.41 -9.61 -7.47
CA VAL A 30 -15.30 -8.16 -7.42
C VAL A 30 -15.92 -7.59 -8.68
N ASP A 31 -16.77 -6.59 -8.51
CA ASP A 31 -17.37 -5.84 -9.60
C ASP A 31 -16.67 -4.49 -9.74
N ALA A 32 -16.48 -4.00 -10.94
CA ALA A 32 -15.93 -2.67 -11.18
C ALA A 32 -17.03 -1.67 -11.57
N ILE A 33 -16.96 -0.47 -10.98
CA ILE A 33 -17.82 0.65 -11.35
C ILE A 33 -17.02 1.56 -12.30
N VAL A 34 -17.40 1.57 -13.57
CA VAL A 34 -16.71 2.35 -14.60
C VAL A 34 -17.64 3.36 -15.27
N PRO A 35 -17.12 4.43 -15.89
CA PRO A 35 -17.91 5.32 -16.71
C PRO A 35 -18.61 4.53 -17.84
N GLY A 36 -19.93 4.45 -17.79
CA GLY A 36 -20.71 3.69 -18.77
C GLY A 36 -21.47 2.49 -18.20
N GLY A 37 -21.24 2.12 -16.94
CA GLY A 37 -21.96 1.06 -16.24
C GLY A 37 -21.06 0.19 -15.36
N ASN A 38 -21.67 -0.75 -14.67
CA ASN A 38 -20.95 -1.71 -13.85
C ASN A 38 -20.47 -2.88 -14.71
N LEU A 39 -19.27 -3.35 -14.44
CA LEU A 39 -18.72 -4.60 -14.96
C LEU A 39 -18.79 -5.62 -13.84
N GLU A 40 -19.59 -6.67 -14.01
CA GLU A 40 -19.74 -7.73 -13.02
C GLU A 40 -18.60 -8.75 -13.15
N GLY A 41 -18.11 -9.24 -12.00
CA GLY A 41 -17.14 -10.32 -11.94
C GLY A 41 -15.82 -10.00 -12.65
N VAL A 42 -15.31 -8.76 -12.57
CA VAL A 42 -14.01 -8.40 -13.17
C VAL A 42 -12.88 -9.19 -12.53
N ILE A 43 -13.04 -9.59 -11.27
CA ILE A 43 -12.25 -10.61 -10.61
C ILE A 43 -13.20 -11.69 -10.10
N THR A 44 -12.89 -12.93 -10.37
CA THR A 44 -13.59 -14.09 -9.79
C THR A 44 -12.54 -15.09 -9.35
N VAL A 45 -12.53 -15.40 -8.07
CA VAL A 45 -11.63 -16.39 -7.49
C VAL A 45 -12.46 -17.44 -6.78
N ASP A 46 -12.40 -18.64 -7.31
CA ASP A 46 -13.16 -19.78 -6.77
C ASP A 46 -12.34 -20.52 -5.71
N ASP A 47 -13.04 -21.13 -4.77
CA ASP A 47 -12.47 -22.07 -3.79
C ASP A 47 -11.38 -21.46 -2.89
N ILE A 48 -11.46 -20.17 -2.52
CA ILE A 48 -10.54 -19.57 -1.54
C ILE A 48 -10.83 -20.16 -0.18
N THR A 49 -9.82 -20.74 0.46
CA THR A 49 -9.92 -21.24 1.81
C THR A 49 -9.46 -20.21 2.82
N PHE A 50 -10.38 -19.70 3.64
CA PHE A 50 -10.07 -18.87 4.80
C PHE A 50 -9.91 -19.76 6.04
N ALA A 51 -8.67 -19.85 6.53
CA ALA A 51 -8.35 -20.66 7.68
C ALA A 51 -8.75 -19.94 8.98
N LYS A 52 -8.93 -20.74 10.03
CA LYS A 52 -9.23 -20.22 11.36
C LYS A 52 -8.02 -19.46 11.91
N ASP A 53 -8.30 -18.38 12.63
CA ASP A 53 -7.30 -17.53 13.31
C ASP A 53 -6.30 -16.87 12.33
N GLN A 54 -6.69 -16.74 11.05
CA GLN A 54 -5.93 -16.01 10.02
C GLN A 54 -6.65 -14.74 9.59
N ARG A 55 -5.89 -13.82 9.03
CA ARG A 55 -6.37 -12.57 8.45
C ARG A 55 -6.01 -12.53 6.98
N TYR A 56 -6.96 -12.14 6.17
CA TYR A 56 -6.81 -12.07 4.72
C TYR A 56 -7.19 -10.69 4.22
N THR A 57 -6.37 -10.14 3.35
CA THR A 57 -6.69 -8.91 2.60
C THR A 57 -6.72 -9.27 1.12
N VAL A 58 -7.88 -9.10 0.51
CA VAL A 58 -8.04 -9.26 -0.95
C VAL A 58 -7.75 -7.91 -1.58
N VAL A 59 -6.72 -7.84 -2.41
CA VAL A 59 -6.26 -6.64 -3.09
C VAL A 59 -6.56 -6.75 -4.56
N ALA A 60 -7.34 -5.81 -5.12
CA ALA A 60 -7.51 -5.65 -6.55
C ALA A 60 -6.36 -4.81 -7.09
N ILE A 61 -5.61 -5.32 -8.03
CA ILE A 61 -4.43 -4.70 -8.62
C ILE A 61 -4.54 -4.66 -10.14
N ASP A 62 -3.68 -3.91 -10.78
CA ASP A 62 -3.68 -3.62 -12.21
C ASP A 62 -4.73 -2.57 -12.65
N ASP A 63 -4.79 -2.31 -13.94
CA ASP A 63 -5.79 -1.43 -14.54
C ASP A 63 -7.07 -2.21 -14.89
N THR A 64 -8.11 -1.50 -15.27
CA THR A 64 -9.43 -2.10 -15.56
C THR A 64 -9.43 -3.13 -16.68
N ASP A 65 -8.45 -3.09 -17.58
CA ASP A 65 -8.38 -4.04 -18.71
C ASP A 65 -7.69 -5.35 -18.29
N ASN A 66 -6.89 -5.33 -17.23
CA ASN A 66 -6.06 -6.44 -16.75
C ASN A 66 -6.22 -6.67 -15.24
N ILE A 67 -7.29 -6.17 -14.65
CA ILE A 67 -7.49 -6.24 -13.20
C ILE A 67 -7.36 -7.66 -12.69
N SER A 68 -6.58 -7.83 -11.65
CA SER A 68 -6.33 -9.12 -11.02
C SER A 68 -6.32 -8.99 -9.52
N GLU A 69 -6.36 -10.12 -8.85
CA GLU A 69 -6.32 -10.18 -7.40
C GLU A 69 -4.94 -10.54 -6.86
N PHE A 70 -4.74 -10.15 -5.63
CA PHE A 70 -3.73 -10.72 -4.75
C PHE A 70 -4.36 -10.94 -3.38
N ILE A 71 -4.16 -12.12 -2.80
CA ILE A 71 -4.67 -12.45 -1.47
C ILE A 71 -3.50 -12.45 -0.51
N ALA A 72 -3.40 -11.37 0.28
CA ALA A 72 -2.42 -11.27 1.35
C ALA A 72 -2.92 -12.02 2.59
N GLU A 73 -2.13 -12.95 3.08
CA GLU A 73 -2.37 -13.66 4.34
C GLU A 73 -1.51 -13.04 5.44
N GLU A 74 -2.14 -12.68 6.53
CA GLU A 74 -1.48 -12.07 7.68
C GLU A 74 -1.71 -12.91 8.94
N SER A 75 -0.69 -13.07 9.77
CA SER A 75 -0.87 -13.70 11.08
C SER A 75 -1.90 -12.95 11.93
N ALA A 76 -2.81 -13.69 12.58
CA ALA A 76 -3.74 -13.13 13.55
C ALA A 76 -3.05 -12.70 14.86
N ALA A 77 -1.79 -13.12 15.12
CA ALA A 77 -1.05 -12.77 16.32
C ALA A 77 -0.92 -11.24 16.47
N THR A 78 -1.24 -10.72 17.66
CA THR A 78 -1.13 -9.29 17.96
C THR A 78 0.29 -8.97 18.43
N PRO A 79 0.96 -7.93 17.88
CA PRO A 79 2.25 -7.49 18.37
C PRO A 79 2.14 -6.95 19.79
N GLY A 80 3.27 -6.87 20.51
CA GLY A 80 3.33 -6.23 21.84
C GLY A 80 2.90 -4.77 21.80
N ALA A 81 2.53 -4.21 22.96
CA ALA A 81 2.03 -2.84 23.05
C ALA A 81 3.01 -1.77 22.53
N ASP A 82 4.31 -2.06 22.60
CA ASP A 82 5.39 -1.19 22.12
C ASP A 82 5.97 -1.65 20.77
N GLU A 83 5.27 -2.53 20.07
CA GLU A 83 5.69 -3.11 18.79
C GLU A 83 4.62 -2.86 17.72
N VAL A 84 5.05 -2.79 16.47
CA VAL A 84 4.19 -2.73 15.29
C VAL A 84 4.57 -3.89 14.38
N ALA A 85 3.60 -4.70 13.97
CA ALA A 85 3.85 -5.75 12.97
C ALA A 85 3.65 -5.18 11.57
N ILE A 86 4.59 -5.44 10.67
CA ILE A 86 4.59 -4.88 9.32
C ILE A 86 4.67 -6.02 8.31
N SER A 87 3.66 -6.10 7.44
CA SER A 87 3.70 -6.90 6.21
C SER A 87 3.81 -5.97 5.01
N VAL A 88 4.60 -6.33 4.01
CA VAL A 88 4.85 -5.52 2.82
C VAL A 88 4.42 -6.29 1.58
N LEU A 89 3.74 -5.63 0.66
CA LEU A 89 3.31 -6.18 -0.62
C LEU A 89 3.71 -5.24 -1.76
N HIS A 90 4.29 -5.80 -2.83
CA HIS A 90 4.55 -5.07 -4.06
C HIS A 90 3.37 -5.20 -5.04
N ALA A 91 2.54 -4.14 -5.12
CA ALA A 91 1.35 -4.06 -5.97
C ALA A 91 1.45 -2.95 -7.04
N ALA A 92 2.66 -2.42 -7.29
CA ALA A 92 2.85 -1.33 -8.25
C ALA A 92 3.19 -1.89 -9.63
N THR A 93 2.23 -1.89 -10.55
CA THR A 93 2.40 -2.37 -11.94
C THR A 93 3.30 -1.47 -12.78
N SER A 94 3.44 -0.19 -12.44
CA SER A 94 4.33 0.74 -13.13
C SER A 94 5.82 0.33 -13.07
N VAL A 95 6.16 -0.57 -12.18
CA VAL A 95 7.51 -1.13 -11.99
C VAL A 95 7.49 -2.67 -11.99
N GLU A 96 6.48 -3.27 -12.61
CA GLU A 96 6.40 -4.70 -12.88
C GLU A 96 7.63 -5.16 -13.68
N GLY A 97 8.13 -6.35 -13.36
CA GLY A 97 9.31 -6.93 -14.00
C GLY A 97 10.64 -6.39 -13.45
N ILE A 98 10.60 -5.52 -12.45
CA ILE A 98 11.79 -5.03 -11.74
C ILE A 98 11.79 -5.62 -10.34
N ASN A 99 12.83 -6.36 -9.97
CA ASN A 99 13.04 -6.77 -8.59
C ASN A 99 13.32 -5.53 -7.74
N VAL A 100 12.65 -5.42 -6.60
CA VAL A 100 12.79 -4.30 -5.66
C VAL A 100 13.35 -4.77 -4.33
N ASP A 101 14.30 -4.00 -3.83
CA ASP A 101 14.89 -4.16 -2.50
C ASP A 101 14.30 -3.11 -1.56
N VAL A 102 13.78 -3.55 -0.43
CA VAL A 102 13.18 -2.65 0.58
C VAL A 102 14.08 -2.57 1.80
N TYR A 103 14.40 -1.37 2.18
CA TYR A 103 15.19 -1.03 3.37
C TYR A 103 14.29 -0.31 4.38
N VAL A 104 14.19 -0.86 5.57
CA VAL A 104 13.52 -0.26 6.74
C VAL A 104 14.59 0.04 7.78
N THR A 105 14.92 1.31 7.95
CA THR A 105 16.06 1.73 8.74
C THR A 105 15.70 2.86 9.71
N ALA A 106 16.60 3.20 10.63
CA ALA A 106 16.51 4.47 11.33
C ALA A 106 16.57 5.64 10.31
N PRO A 107 15.91 6.78 10.58
CA PRO A 107 15.96 7.93 9.69
C PRO A 107 17.39 8.42 9.43
N GLY A 108 17.72 8.64 8.15
CA GLY A 108 19.04 9.11 7.72
C GLY A 108 20.15 8.07 7.72
N ALA A 109 19.86 6.80 8.03
CA ALA A 109 20.87 5.75 7.98
C ALA A 109 21.36 5.52 6.54
N ASP A 110 22.66 5.26 6.39
CA ASP A 110 23.25 4.87 5.11
C ASP A 110 22.88 3.43 4.78
N ILE A 111 22.40 3.19 3.56
CA ILE A 111 22.05 1.85 3.05
C ILE A 111 23.12 1.31 2.09
N THR A 112 24.16 2.09 1.79
CA THR A 112 25.22 1.67 0.88
C THR A 112 25.98 0.47 1.44
N GLY A 113 25.99 -0.63 0.69
CA GLY A 113 26.67 -1.86 1.11
C GLY A 113 25.96 -2.64 2.23
N THR A 114 24.74 -2.24 2.62
CA THR A 114 23.92 -3.01 3.55
C THR A 114 23.01 -3.98 2.78
N SER A 115 22.60 -5.06 3.42
CA SER A 115 21.59 -5.96 2.85
C SER A 115 20.19 -5.35 3.02
N PRO A 116 19.30 -5.51 2.01
CA PRO A 116 17.89 -5.12 2.17
C PRO A 116 17.20 -5.95 3.24
N ASN A 117 16.16 -5.41 3.83
CA ASN A 117 15.27 -6.16 4.73
C ASN A 117 14.43 -7.17 3.92
N PHE A 118 14.03 -6.79 2.70
CA PHE A 118 13.24 -7.60 1.78
C PHE A 118 13.70 -7.39 0.37
N SER A 119 13.52 -8.43 -0.45
CA SER A 119 13.76 -8.39 -1.90
C SER A 119 12.69 -9.23 -2.56
N PHE A 120 11.91 -8.65 -3.47
CA PHE A 120 10.83 -9.36 -4.16
C PHE A 120 10.47 -8.73 -5.51
N ASP A 121 9.86 -9.56 -6.35
CA ASP A 121 9.26 -9.16 -7.61
C ASP A 121 7.81 -8.66 -7.40
N PHE A 122 7.19 -8.20 -8.47
CA PHE A 122 5.77 -7.84 -8.49
C PHE A 122 4.89 -8.99 -7.93
N LYS A 123 3.87 -8.64 -7.15
CA LYS A 123 3.05 -9.56 -6.35
C LYS A 123 3.83 -10.29 -5.24
N GLY A 124 5.06 -9.90 -4.97
CA GLY A 124 5.79 -10.42 -3.84
C GLY A 124 5.28 -9.84 -2.52
N GLN A 125 5.20 -10.69 -1.50
CA GLN A 125 4.84 -10.33 -0.13
C GLN A 125 5.94 -10.76 0.83
N ALA A 126 6.20 -9.96 1.85
CA ALA A 126 7.09 -10.30 2.95
C ALA A 126 6.50 -9.84 4.29
N ASP A 127 6.80 -10.58 5.35
CA ASP A 127 6.45 -10.22 6.72
C ASP A 127 7.72 -9.74 7.44
N ALA A 128 7.72 -8.50 7.88
CA ALA A 128 8.79 -7.91 8.67
C ALA A 128 8.79 -8.40 10.12
N GLY A 129 7.72 -9.08 10.52
CA GLY A 129 7.48 -9.39 11.90
C GLY A 129 7.15 -8.16 12.74
N ALA A 130 7.33 -8.28 14.05
CA ALA A 130 7.12 -7.18 14.98
C ALA A 130 8.41 -6.36 15.12
N LEU A 131 8.29 -5.04 14.90
CA LEU A 131 9.35 -4.05 15.09
C LEU A 131 8.98 -3.14 16.28
N PRO A 132 9.92 -2.59 17.03
CA PRO A 132 9.63 -1.56 18.02
C PRO A 132 8.85 -0.41 17.39
N ALA A 133 7.81 0.08 18.06
CA ALA A 133 7.10 1.29 17.63
C ALA A 133 8.06 2.49 17.75
N GLY A 134 8.27 3.23 16.65
CA GLY A 134 9.27 4.28 16.61
C GLY A 134 9.41 4.97 15.26
N GLU A 135 10.50 5.68 15.07
CA GLU A 135 10.78 6.41 13.84
C GLU A 135 11.58 5.55 12.85
N TYR A 136 11.13 5.49 11.62
CA TYR A 136 11.75 4.73 10.53
C TYR A 136 11.88 5.56 9.25
N GLN A 137 12.73 5.09 8.36
CA GLN A 137 12.80 5.53 6.97
C GLN A 137 12.71 4.28 6.08
N ILE A 138 11.77 4.31 5.14
CA ILE A 138 11.52 3.22 4.20
C ILE A 138 12.01 3.66 2.84
N ARG A 139 12.94 2.90 2.26
CA ARG A 139 13.46 3.15 0.92
C ARG A 139 13.26 1.93 0.05
N VAL A 140 12.80 2.15 -1.17
CA VAL A 140 12.67 1.11 -2.19
C VAL A 140 13.73 1.36 -3.25
N VAL A 141 14.54 0.37 -3.50
CA VAL A 141 15.65 0.40 -4.45
C VAL A 141 15.35 -0.56 -5.58
N ALA A 142 15.47 -0.10 -6.82
CA ALA A 142 15.32 -0.93 -7.99
C ALA A 142 16.71 -1.30 -8.55
N GLY A 143 16.90 -2.57 -8.88
CA GLY A 143 18.15 -3.03 -9.50
C GLY A 143 19.41 -2.84 -8.65
N GLY A 144 19.28 -2.71 -7.33
CA GLY A 144 20.41 -2.57 -6.41
C GLY A 144 21.08 -1.19 -6.36
N ASP A 145 20.51 -0.15 -7.01
CA ASP A 145 21.07 1.22 -6.99
C ASP A 145 20.71 1.95 -5.68
N THR A 146 21.44 1.66 -4.61
CA THR A 146 21.27 2.28 -3.29
C THR A 146 21.56 3.78 -3.26
N ALA A 147 22.29 4.30 -4.24
CA ALA A 147 22.59 5.74 -4.33
C ALA A 147 21.37 6.54 -4.81
N ASN A 148 20.49 5.94 -5.59
CA ASN A 148 19.30 6.55 -6.14
C ASN A 148 18.05 5.70 -5.88
N PRO A 149 17.52 5.65 -4.64
CA PRO A 149 16.32 4.92 -4.33
C PRO A 149 15.16 5.35 -5.26
N ALA A 150 14.41 4.38 -5.78
CA ALA A 150 13.22 4.66 -6.57
C ALA A 150 12.13 5.35 -5.74
N TYR A 151 12.12 5.08 -4.43
CA TYR A 151 11.22 5.70 -3.45
C TYR A 151 11.93 5.92 -2.12
N ASP A 152 11.64 7.04 -1.47
CA ASP A 152 12.11 7.39 -0.13
C ASP A 152 10.99 8.06 0.68
N SER A 153 10.55 7.40 1.74
CA SER A 153 9.50 7.93 2.61
C SER A 153 9.94 9.16 3.42
N GLY A 154 11.26 9.41 3.54
CA GLY A 154 11.78 10.23 4.62
C GLY A 154 11.45 9.62 5.99
N LYS A 155 11.42 10.46 7.00
CA LYS A 155 11.08 10.04 8.35
C LYS A 155 9.59 9.74 8.48
N VAL A 156 9.28 8.51 8.87
CA VAL A 156 7.93 8.04 9.23
C VAL A 156 7.92 7.75 10.73
N ASP A 157 6.97 8.34 11.44
CA ASP A 157 6.78 8.09 12.87
C ASP A 157 5.69 7.04 13.08
N LEU A 158 6.09 5.85 13.53
CA LEU A 158 5.21 4.74 13.88
C LEU A 158 5.01 4.58 15.38
N SER A 159 5.43 5.55 16.21
CA SER A 159 5.30 5.47 17.67
C SER A 159 3.85 5.38 18.15
N GLY A 160 2.91 5.95 17.39
CA GLY A 160 1.47 5.87 17.66
C GLY A 160 0.80 4.55 17.25
N PHE A 161 1.53 3.61 16.65
CA PHE A 161 0.99 2.35 16.13
C PHE A 161 1.34 1.13 16.99
N GLY A 162 1.78 1.33 18.23
CA GLY A 162 2.04 0.23 19.14
C GLY A 162 0.84 -0.69 19.32
N GLY A 163 1.05 -2.00 19.28
CA GLY A 163 0.01 -3.02 19.31
C GLY A 163 -0.75 -3.23 17.99
N GLN A 164 -0.41 -2.50 16.92
CA GLN A 164 -1.11 -2.56 15.64
C GLN A 164 -0.35 -3.34 14.59
N LYS A 165 -1.08 -3.79 13.57
CA LYS A 165 -0.54 -4.37 12.35
C LYS A 165 -0.70 -3.38 11.21
N LEU A 166 0.32 -3.29 10.40
CA LEU A 166 0.35 -2.48 9.19
C LEU A 166 0.57 -3.40 7.99
N LEU A 167 -0.36 -3.37 7.04
CA LEU A 167 -0.11 -3.88 5.70
C LEU A 167 0.36 -2.71 4.84
N LEU A 168 1.61 -2.76 4.40
CA LEU A 168 2.26 -1.72 3.63
C LEU A 168 2.28 -2.13 2.15
N LEU A 169 1.53 -1.43 1.32
CA LEU A 169 1.46 -1.68 -0.11
C LEU A 169 2.27 -0.65 -0.89
N ALA A 170 3.19 -1.12 -1.73
CA ALA A 170 3.75 -0.30 -2.79
C ALA A 170 2.76 -0.30 -3.97
N VAL A 171 2.22 0.86 -4.29
CA VAL A 171 1.18 1.04 -5.32
C VAL A 171 1.56 2.13 -6.32
N ASN A 172 0.92 2.13 -7.47
CA ASN A 172 1.16 3.16 -8.49
C ASN A 172 0.82 4.56 -7.97
N THR A 173 1.64 5.51 -8.35
CA THR A 173 1.32 6.91 -8.17
C THR A 173 0.32 7.35 -9.23
N VAL A 174 -0.89 7.74 -8.82
CA VAL A 174 -1.88 8.31 -9.72
C VAL A 174 -1.51 9.76 -10.01
N ASN A 175 -1.56 10.17 -11.28
CA ASN A 175 -1.28 11.53 -11.70
C ASN A 175 -2.09 12.54 -10.89
N SER A 176 -1.42 13.21 -9.97
CA SER A 176 -1.95 14.38 -9.30
C SER A 176 -1.41 15.64 -9.96
N THR A 177 -1.97 16.80 -9.65
CA THR A 177 -1.46 18.11 -10.09
C THR A 177 -0.07 18.43 -9.54
N THR A 178 0.46 17.59 -8.66
CA THR A 178 1.82 17.67 -8.11
C THR A 178 2.77 16.82 -8.95
N LYS A 179 3.98 17.34 -9.19
CA LYS A 179 5.04 16.54 -9.82
C LYS A 179 5.52 15.49 -8.78
N GLN A 180 5.06 14.27 -8.95
CA GLN A 180 5.64 13.14 -8.24
C GLN A 180 6.87 12.67 -9.00
N THR A 181 7.96 12.46 -8.27
CA THR A 181 9.23 12.00 -8.84
C THR A 181 9.33 10.48 -8.82
N SER A 182 8.56 9.82 -7.93
CA SER A 182 8.50 8.37 -7.85
C SER A 182 7.31 7.81 -8.62
N PRO A 183 7.47 6.73 -9.40
CA PRO A 183 6.34 6.03 -10.04
C PRO A 183 5.46 5.30 -9.01
N VAL A 184 5.94 5.13 -7.79
CA VAL A 184 5.26 4.43 -6.71
C VAL A 184 5.09 5.32 -5.48
N LYS A 185 4.08 5.02 -4.69
CA LYS A 185 3.91 5.49 -3.31
C LYS A 185 3.67 4.28 -2.40
N LEU A 186 3.84 4.45 -1.11
CA LEU A 186 3.44 3.45 -0.14
C LEU A 186 2.11 3.85 0.50
N VAL A 187 1.25 2.87 0.72
CA VAL A 187 0.02 3.05 1.51
C VAL A 187 0.05 2.02 2.64
N ALA A 188 -0.03 2.51 3.86
CA ALA A 188 -0.11 1.69 5.05
C ALA A 188 -1.58 1.54 5.47
N TYR A 189 -2.04 0.32 5.62
CA TYR A 189 -3.38 -0.01 6.09
C TYR A 189 -3.29 -0.59 7.50
N THR A 190 -4.11 -0.06 8.39
CA THR A 190 -4.39 -0.63 9.71
C THR A 190 -5.77 -1.30 9.69
N ASP A 191 -6.22 -1.81 10.82
CA ASP A 191 -7.56 -2.39 10.94
C ASP A 191 -8.70 -1.40 10.64
N THR A 192 -8.45 -0.09 10.79
CA THR A 192 -9.50 0.95 10.75
C THR A 192 -9.12 2.19 9.96
N ALA A 193 -7.88 2.32 9.50
CA ALA A 193 -7.39 3.53 8.85
C ALA A 193 -6.37 3.20 7.76
N GLN A 194 -6.14 4.16 6.88
CA GLN A 194 -5.06 4.13 5.90
C GLN A 194 -4.23 5.41 5.99
N LEU A 195 -2.94 5.29 5.68
CA LEU A 195 -1.99 6.39 5.64
C LEU A 195 -1.19 6.30 4.34
N GLU A 196 -1.20 7.36 3.55
CA GLU A 196 -0.34 7.45 2.37
C GLU A 196 1.03 8.01 2.77
N LEU A 197 2.07 7.28 2.43
CA LEU A 197 3.46 7.68 2.57
C LEU A 197 3.97 8.12 1.20
N ILE A 198 4.11 9.43 1.03
CA ILE A 198 4.48 10.04 -0.25
C ILE A 198 6.00 10.20 -0.27
N ASP A 199 6.62 9.96 -1.43
CA ASP A 199 8.06 10.18 -1.62
C ASP A 199 8.46 11.61 -1.24
N THR A 200 9.50 11.75 -0.45
CA THR A 200 10.00 13.05 0.05
C THR A 200 10.38 14.04 -1.02
N ARG A 201 10.69 13.54 -2.24
CA ARG A 201 11.04 14.38 -3.40
C ARG A 201 9.81 14.90 -4.13
N THR A 202 8.59 14.54 -3.69
CA THR A 202 7.35 15.04 -4.27
C THR A 202 7.21 16.53 -4.00
N THR A 203 7.03 17.33 -5.07
CA THR A 203 6.91 18.77 -4.96
C THR A 203 5.45 19.21 -4.89
N SER A 204 5.18 20.27 -4.14
CA SER A 204 3.86 20.89 -4.09
C SER A 204 3.69 21.92 -5.21
N GLY A 205 2.51 21.97 -5.83
CA GLY A 205 2.12 23.06 -6.72
C GLY A 205 1.52 24.22 -5.94
N ALA A 206 1.94 25.45 -6.23
CA ALA A 206 1.33 26.64 -5.68
C ALA A 206 0.80 27.53 -6.80
N ARG A 207 -0.35 28.17 -6.57
CA ARG A 207 -0.93 29.17 -7.47
C ARG A 207 -1.22 30.43 -6.66
N VAL A 208 -0.78 31.57 -7.17
CA VAL A 208 -1.13 32.87 -6.62
C VAL A 208 -2.17 33.51 -7.54
N VAL A 209 -3.23 34.02 -6.98
CA VAL A 209 -4.29 34.72 -7.71
C VAL A 209 -4.48 36.10 -7.11
N HIS A 210 -4.37 37.11 -7.94
CA HIS A 210 -4.69 38.51 -7.58
C HIS A 210 -6.17 38.77 -7.84
N LEU A 211 -6.94 39.02 -6.78
CA LEU A 211 -8.38 39.25 -6.85
C LEU A 211 -8.80 40.65 -6.36
N SER A 212 -7.86 41.58 -6.15
CA SER A 212 -8.19 42.93 -5.73
C SER A 212 -8.39 43.79 -6.98
N PRO A 213 -9.62 44.30 -7.26
CA PRO A 213 -9.91 45.00 -8.51
C PRO A 213 -9.34 46.42 -8.55
N ASP A 214 -8.96 46.98 -7.42
CA ASP A 214 -8.47 48.36 -7.23
C ASP A 214 -6.98 48.42 -6.82
N ALA A 215 -6.32 47.28 -6.66
CA ALA A 215 -4.87 47.25 -6.50
C ALA A 215 -4.18 47.09 -7.86
N GLY A 216 -3.04 47.74 -8.02
CA GLY A 216 -2.17 47.54 -9.19
C GLY A 216 -1.58 46.11 -9.24
N ALA A 217 -0.76 45.82 -10.25
CA ALA A 217 -0.06 44.55 -10.37
C ALA A 217 0.78 44.26 -9.11
N VAL A 218 0.68 43.05 -8.59
CA VAL A 218 1.45 42.52 -7.44
C VAL A 218 2.44 41.46 -7.88
#